data_33311bb31becdbb1899115bcc033d5bf
#
_entry.id   33311bb31becdbb1899115bcc033d5bf
#
_cell.length_a   1.000
_cell.length_b   1.000
_cell.length_c   1.000
_cell.angle_alpha   90.00
_cell.angle_beta   90.00
_cell.angle_gamma   90.00
#
_symmetry.space_group_name_H-M   'P 1'
#
loop_
_entity.id
_entity.type
_entity.pdbx_description
1 polymer ?
#
loop_
_entity_poly.entity_id
_entity_poly.type
_entity_poly.pdbx_seq_one_letter_code
_entity_poly.pdbx_strand_id
1 'polypeptide(L)'
;MRKSDRDELAYAIQTTGTDIYSQMITSCISDKYVTMWANDRVVAVGGINAVPDNSSIGIIWLLGTNLADKYWRQMTRLCQRFIETEKPNWDGFGNIVPISSCKRIKWLQHLGFDILDLKAQIDFEGYVKFYMNASYTAPKTQGGSA
;
A
#
# COMPACT_ATOMS: atom_id res chain seq x y z
N MET A 1 3.24 -13.72 -9.16
CA MET A 1 2.21 -12.70 -8.87
C MET A 1 0.85 -13.36 -8.77
N ARG A 2 0.06 -13.03 -7.76
CA ARG A 2 -1.30 -13.56 -7.61
C ARG A 2 -2.17 -13.12 -8.79
N LYS A 3 -3.17 -13.96 -9.12
CA LYS A 3 -4.11 -13.62 -10.19
C LYS A 3 -4.83 -12.30 -9.93
N SER A 4 -5.27 -12.08 -8.68
CA SER A 4 -5.94 -10.83 -8.30
C SER A 4 -5.08 -9.60 -8.55
N ASP A 5 -3.79 -9.67 -8.23
CA ASP A 5 -2.86 -8.56 -8.46
C ASP A 5 -2.65 -8.30 -9.95
N ARG A 6 -2.57 -9.38 -10.76
CA ARG A 6 -2.47 -9.25 -12.21
C ARG A 6 -3.73 -8.61 -12.82
N ASP A 7 -4.90 -9.03 -12.33
CA ASP A 7 -6.16 -8.49 -12.83
C ASP A 7 -6.30 -7.00 -12.48
N GLU A 8 -5.87 -6.61 -11.28
CA GLU A 8 -5.86 -5.20 -10.87
C GLU A 8 -4.88 -4.37 -11.69
N LEU A 9 -3.69 -4.90 -11.93
CA LEU A 9 -2.72 -4.22 -12.79
C LEU A 9 -3.25 -4.05 -14.20
N ALA A 10 -3.83 -5.11 -14.76
CA ALA A 10 -4.41 -5.05 -16.10
C ALA A 10 -5.52 -4.01 -16.17
N TYR A 11 -6.39 -3.96 -15.16
CA TYR A 11 -7.46 -2.98 -15.07
C TYR A 11 -6.91 -1.56 -14.93
N ALA A 12 -5.93 -1.37 -14.08
CA ALA A 12 -5.31 -0.07 -13.87
C ALA A 12 -4.64 0.45 -15.15
N ILE A 13 -3.91 -0.39 -15.86
CA ILE A 13 -3.29 -0.05 -17.14
C ILE A 13 -4.36 0.34 -18.15
N GLN A 14 -5.45 -0.43 -18.23
CA GLN A 14 -6.53 -0.19 -19.16
C GLN A 14 -7.25 1.13 -18.89
N THR A 15 -7.44 1.49 -17.62
CA THR A 15 -8.19 2.70 -17.24
C THR A 15 -7.34 3.95 -17.21
N THR A 16 -6.08 3.86 -16.80
CA THR A 16 -5.20 5.02 -16.63
C THR A 16 -4.22 5.22 -17.78
N GLY A 17 -4.00 4.20 -18.57
CA GLY A 17 -2.99 4.22 -19.64
C GLY A 17 -1.55 4.26 -19.12
N THR A 18 -1.36 4.03 -17.83
CA THR A 18 -0.05 4.11 -17.18
C THR A 18 0.59 2.72 -17.11
N ASP A 19 1.85 2.63 -17.50
CA ASP A 19 2.62 1.40 -17.31
C ASP A 19 3.04 1.26 -15.85
N ILE A 20 2.17 0.63 -15.07
CA ILE A 20 2.37 0.41 -13.65
C ILE A 20 3.58 -0.50 -13.38
N TYR A 21 3.86 -1.46 -14.28
CA TYR A 21 5.03 -2.32 -14.13
C TYR A 21 6.34 -1.52 -14.16
N SER A 22 6.48 -0.62 -15.12
CA SER A 22 7.66 0.24 -15.20
C SER A 22 7.78 1.14 -13.99
N GLN A 23 6.68 1.70 -13.52
CA GLN A 23 6.67 2.51 -12.30
C GLN A 23 7.08 1.69 -11.08
N MET A 24 6.58 0.49 -10.96
CA MET A 24 6.91 -0.38 -9.82
C MET A 24 8.37 -0.80 -9.84
N ILE A 25 8.90 -1.18 -11.01
CA ILE A 25 10.31 -1.54 -11.14
C ILE A 25 11.19 -0.35 -10.78
N THR A 26 10.86 0.83 -11.30
CA THR A 26 11.57 2.07 -10.98
C THR A 26 11.51 2.36 -9.48
N SER A 27 10.36 2.15 -8.88
CA SER A 27 10.12 2.36 -7.46
C SER A 27 10.95 1.42 -6.59
N CYS A 28 11.03 0.17 -6.96
CA CYS A 28 11.85 -0.82 -6.25
C CYS A 28 13.34 -0.46 -6.27
N ILE A 29 13.77 0.30 -7.28
CA ILE A 29 15.17 0.72 -7.40
C ILE A 29 15.44 1.99 -6.59
N SER A 30 14.48 2.91 -6.54
CA SER A 30 14.71 4.28 -6.05
C SER A 30 14.20 4.54 -4.62
N ASP A 31 13.25 3.77 -4.13
CA ASP A 31 12.62 3.99 -2.83
C ASP A 31 12.71 2.75 -1.93
N LYS A 32 12.08 2.82 -0.76
CA LYS A 32 12.12 1.72 0.20
C LYS A 32 11.17 0.62 -0.19
N TYR A 33 11.67 -0.60 -0.16
CA TYR A 33 10.85 -1.78 -0.38
C TYR A 33 11.31 -2.92 0.51
N VAL A 34 10.43 -3.90 0.71
CA VAL A 34 10.72 -5.12 1.46
C VAL A 34 10.21 -6.32 0.69
N THR A 35 10.92 -7.42 0.80
CA THR A 35 10.52 -8.69 0.23
C THR A 35 10.30 -9.69 1.36
N MET A 36 9.15 -10.35 1.34
CA MET A 36 8.86 -11.42 2.27
C MET A 36 9.17 -12.77 1.64
N TRP A 37 9.95 -13.57 2.35
CA TRP A 37 10.37 -14.90 1.93
C TRP A 37 9.79 -15.97 2.85
N ALA A 38 9.48 -17.12 2.29
CA ALA A 38 9.17 -18.34 3.03
C ALA A 38 9.83 -19.53 2.31
N ASN A 39 10.70 -20.22 3.01
CA ASN A 39 11.41 -21.39 2.46
C ASN A 39 12.05 -21.13 1.09
N ASP A 40 12.81 -20.04 0.99
CA ASP A 40 13.50 -19.60 -0.24
C ASP A 40 12.57 -19.22 -1.40
N ARG A 41 11.28 -19.01 -1.12
CA ARG A 41 10.30 -18.56 -2.10
C ARG A 41 9.76 -17.20 -1.72
N VAL A 42 9.57 -16.35 -2.71
CA VAL A 42 8.98 -15.02 -2.50
C VAL A 42 7.48 -15.16 -2.23
N VAL A 43 7.03 -14.63 -1.10
CA VAL A 43 5.62 -14.55 -0.73
C VAL A 43 5.00 -13.26 -1.23
N ALA A 44 5.67 -12.15 -0.98
CA ALA A 44 5.20 -10.84 -1.37
C ALA A 44 6.37 -9.86 -1.46
N VAL A 45 6.16 -8.79 -2.20
CA VAL A 45 7.05 -7.63 -2.22
C VAL A 45 6.19 -6.38 -2.10
N GLY A 46 6.66 -5.44 -1.30
CA GLY A 46 5.93 -4.19 -1.09
C GLY A 46 6.86 -3.05 -0.77
N GLY A 47 6.33 -1.85 -0.79
CA GLY A 47 7.13 -0.67 -0.51
C GLY A 47 6.32 0.60 -0.42
N ILE A 48 7.04 1.71 -0.23
CA ILE A 48 6.49 3.06 -0.23
C ILE A 48 7.35 3.92 -1.15
N ASN A 49 6.69 4.68 -2.02
CA ASN A 49 7.32 5.65 -2.90
C ASN A 49 6.80 7.04 -2.61
N ALA A 50 7.66 8.04 -2.69
CA ALA A 50 7.22 9.42 -2.56
C ALA A 50 6.34 9.81 -3.75
N VAL A 51 5.30 10.61 -3.47
CA VAL A 51 4.53 11.28 -4.52
C VAL A 51 5.45 12.29 -5.21
N PRO A 52 5.44 12.37 -6.56
CA PRO A 52 6.38 13.23 -7.29
C PRO A 52 6.38 14.70 -6.85
N ASP A 53 5.22 15.24 -6.50
CA ASP A 53 5.07 16.64 -6.13
C ASP A 53 5.16 16.89 -4.62
N ASN A 54 5.23 15.84 -3.81
CA ASN A 54 5.28 15.97 -2.36
C ASN A 54 6.01 14.77 -1.75
N SER A 55 7.27 14.96 -1.42
CA SER A 55 8.15 13.90 -0.90
C SER A 55 7.78 13.42 0.51
N SER A 56 6.89 14.14 1.22
CA SER A 56 6.44 13.72 2.55
C SER A 56 5.19 12.82 2.51
N ILE A 57 4.57 12.68 1.35
CA ILE A 57 3.42 11.79 1.14
C ILE A 57 3.88 10.57 0.36
N GLY A 58 3.51 9.39 0.84
CA GLY A 58 3.90 8.13 0.24
C GLY A 58 2.78 7.41 -0.47
N ILE A 59 3.15 6.68 -1.52
CA ILE A 59 2.27 5.70 -2.16
C ILE A 59 2.74 4.34 -1.67
N ILE A 60 1.91 3.66 -0.89
CA ILE A 60 2.21 2.32 -0.38
C ILE A 60 1.63 1.28 -1.33
N TRP A 61 2.39 0.21 -1.57
CA TRP A 61 1.98 -0.83 -2.51
C TRP A 61 2.44 -2.20 -2.03
N LEU A 62 1.73 -3.23 -2.46
CA LEU A 62 2.03 -4.62 -2.13
C LEU A 62 1.63 -5.54 -3.28
N LEU A 63 2.52 -6.43 -3.64
CA LEU A 63 2.25 -7.49 -4.62
C LEU A 63 2.51 -8.85 -3.98
N GLY A 64 1.51 -9.71 -4.05
CA GLY A 64 1.62 -11.06 -3.57
C GLY A 64 1.89 -12.08 -4.68
N THR A 65 2.61 -13.13 -4.33
CA THR A 65 2.66 -14.35 -5.13
C THR A 65 1.51 -15.27 -4.72
N ASN A 66 1.41 -16.44 -5.36
CA ASN A 66 0.40 -17.43 -4.98
C ASN A 66 0.56 -17.92 -3.53
N LEU A 67 1.72 -17.71 -2.92
CA LEU A 67 1.98 -18.07 -1.53
C LEU A 67 1.39 -17.07 -0.52
N ALA A 68 0.99 -15.89 -0.96
CA ALA A 68 0.48 -14.84 -0.06
C ALA A 68 -0.75 -15.30 0.72
N ASP A 69 -1.61 -16.10 0.11
CA ASP A 69 -2.82 -16.60 0.78
C ASP A 69 -2.47 -17.61 1.87
N LYS A 70 -1.43 -18.42 1.66
CA LYS A 70 -0.96 -19.39 2.65
C LYS A 70 -0.30 -18.71 3.85
N TYR A 71 0.44 -17.64 3.62
CA TYR A 71 1.24 -16.96 4.63
C TYR A 71 0.67 -15.59 5.03
N TRP A 72 -0.63 -15.38 4.85
CA TRP A 72 -1.25 -14.06 5.05
C TRP A 72 -1.10 -13.50 6.47
N ARG A 73 -1.06 -14.38 7.48
CA ARG A 73 -0.88 -13.94 8.87
C ARG A 73 0.51 -13.36 9.10
N GLN A 74 1.53 -14.07 8.61
CA GLN A 74 2.91 -13.60 8.69
C GLN A 74 3.10 -12.33 7.86
N MET A 75 2.50 -12.29 6.69
CA MET A 75 2.51 -11.11 5.82
C MET A 75 1.87 -9.91 6.52
N THR A 76 0.75 -10.10 7.19
CA THR A 76 0.08 -9.05 7.96
C THR A 76 0.99 -8.50 9.06
N ARG A 77 1.67 -9.35 9.81
CA ARG A 77 2.61 -8.92 10.86
C ARG A 77 3.78 -8.13 10.28
N LEU A 78 4.32 -8.56 9.17
CA LEU A 78 5.40 -7.84 8.50
C LEU A 78 4.94 -6.49 7.96
N CYS A 79 3.74 -6.43 7.41
CA CYS A 79 3.14 -5.16 6.98
C CYS A 79 2.95 -4.21 8.15
N GLN A 80 2.47 -4.69 9.28
CA GLN A 80 2.31 -3.88 10.49
C GLN A 80 3.66 -3.31 10.96
N ARG A 81 4.70 -4.14 10.99
CA ARG A 81 6.05 -3.68 11.36
C ARG A 81 6.61 -2.66 10.37
N PHE A 82 6.43 -2.92 9.08
CA PHE A 82 6.88 -2.00 8.03
C PHE A 82 6.19 -0.64 8.18
N ILE A 83 4.89 -0.65 8.36
CA ILE A 83 4.09 0.57 8.58
C ILE A 83 4.60 1.33 9.81
N GLU A 84 4.78 0.65 10.93
CA GLU A 84 5.26 1.30 12.16
C GLU A 84 6.68 1.87 11.99
N THR A 85 7.53 1.18 11.26
CA THR A 85 8.89 1.64 10.97
C THR A 85 8.88 2.87 10.07
N GLU A 86 7.96 2.92 9.11
CA GLU A 86 7.91 3.99 8.11
C GLU A 86 7.15 5.23 8.56
N LYS A 87 6.22 5.11 9.51
CA LYS A 87 5.42 6.25 9.98
C LYS A 87 6.22 7.53 10.29
N PRO A 88 7.37 7.44 10.97
CA PRO A 88 8.15 8.65 11.28
C PRO A 88 8.71 9.37 10.06
N ASN A 89 8.77 8.70 8.92
CA ASN A 89 9.40 9.23 7.70
C ASN A 89 8.41 9.94 6.79
N TRP A 90 7.12 9.90 7.10
CA TRP A 90 6.05 10.38 6.21
C TRP A 90 5.01 11.19 6.98
N ASP A 91 4.42 12.17 6.30
CA ASP A 91 3.21 12.84 6.81
C ASP A 91 1.99 11.96 6.66
N GLY A 92 2.00 11.09 5.68
CA GLY A 92 0.98 10.11 5.45
C GLY A 92 1.29 9.28 4.22
N PHE A 93 0.57 8.19 4.07
CA PHE A 93 0.72 7.32 2.92
C PHE A 93 -0.57 6.54 2.66
N GLY A 94 -0.76 6.19 1.41
CA GLY A 94 -1.94 5.44 0.99
C GLY A 94 -1.86 5.04 -0.47
N ASN A 95 -2.98 4.59 -0.98
CA ASN A 95 -3.14 4.24 -2.38
C ASN A 95 -4.64 4.05 -2.65
N ILE A 96 -4.97 3.51 -3.82
CA ILE A 96 -6.33 3.17 -4.19
C ILE A 96 -6.47 1.65 -4.28
N VAL A 97 -7.70 1.18 -4.08
CA VAL A 97 -8.05 -0.24 -4.17
C VAL A 97 -9.43 -0.35 -4.82
N PRO A 98 -9.69 -1.38 -5.65
CA PRO A 98 -11.01 -1.55 -6.24
C PRO A 98 -12.10 -1.72 -5.16
N ILE A 99 -13.24 -1.09 -5.37
CA ILE A 99 -14.40 -1.19 -4.46
C ILE A 99 -14.83 -2.66 -4.29
N SER A 100 -14.70 -3.46 -5.35
CA SER A 100 -15.07 -4.87 -5.35
C SER A 100 -14.18 -5.75 -4.47
N SER A 101 -13.03 -5.26 -4.05
CA SER A 101 -12.06 -6.01 -3.25
C SER A 101 -12.40 -5.95 -1.76
N CYS A 102 -13.56 -6.50 -1.36
CA CYS A 102 -14.06 -6.42 0.02
C CYS A 102 -13.08 -6.99 1.05
N LYS A 103 -12.47 -8.13 0.78
CA LYS A 103 -11.50 -8.74 1.70
C LYS A 103 -10.27 -7.85 1.89
N ARG A 104 -9.80 -7.25 0.80
CA ARG A 104 -8.63 -6.39 0.83
C ARG A 104 -8.93 -5.10 1.58
N ILE A 105 -10.09 -4.51 1.37
CA ILE A 105 -10.54 -3.31 2.09
C ILE A 105 -10.60 -3.58 3.60
N LYS A 106 -11.17 -4.71 4.01
CA LYS A 106 -11.22 -5.10 5.42
C LYS A 106 -9.83 -5.30 6.01
N TRP A 107 -8.93 -5.89 5.25
CA TRP A 107 -7.55 -6.09 5.68
C TRP A 107 -6.82 -4.76 5.86
N LEU A 108 -7.01 -3.83 4.93
CA LEU A 108 -6.44 -2.49 5.03
C LEU A 108 -6.96 -1.74 6.27
N GLN A 109 -8.25 -1.85 6.56
CA GLN A 109 -8.84 -1.30 7.77
C GLN A 109 -8.24 -1.93 9.03
N HIS A 110 -8.02 -3.23 9.01
CA HIS A 110 -7.35 -3.94 10.11
C HIS A 110 -5.91 -3.44 10.31
N LEU A 111 -5.21 -3.10 9.25
CA LEU A 111 -3.87 -2.51 9.33
C LEU A 111 -3.87 -1.06 9.84
N GLY A 112 -5.02 -0.41 9.93
CA GLY A 112 -5.17 0.94 10.44
C GLY A 112 -5.40 2.01 9.40
N PHE A 113 -5.64 1.65 8.16
CA PHE A 113 -5.97 2.62 7.11
C PHE A 113 -7.41 3.07 7.20
N ASP A 114 -7.63 4.36 6.93
CA ASP A 114 -8.96 4.91 6.71
C ASP A 114 -9.35 4.70 5.24
N ILE A 115 -10.62 4.43 5.01
CA ILE A 115 -11.16 4.24 3.66
C ILE A 115 -11.94 5.48 3.28
N LEU A 116 -11.55 6.12 2.18
CA LEU A 116 -12.19 7.32 1.67
C LEU A 116 -12.93 7.00 0.38
N ASP A 117 -14.21 7.41 0.34
CA ASP A 117 -15.04 7.23 -0.84
C ASP A 117 -14.71 8.30 -1.89
N LEU A 118 -14.30 7.84 -3.08
CA LEU A 118 -13.93 8.71 -4.20
C LEU A 118 -15.06 8.88 -5.23
N LYS A 119 -16.30 8.59 -4.86
CA LYS A 119 -17.45 8.67 -5.79
C LYS A 119 -17.58 10.01 -6.51
N ALA A 120 -17.14 11.09 -5.86
CA ALA A 120 -17.19 12.41 -6.46
C ALA A 120 -16.06 12.68 -7.47
N GLN A 121 -15.10 11.76 -7.59
CA GLN A 121 -13.94 11.92 -8.47
C GLN A 121 -14.05 10.97 -9.66
N ILE A 122 -14.29 11.53 -10.83
CA ILE A 122 -14.53 10.77 -12.07
C ILE A 122 -13.33 9.88 -12.43
N ASP A 123 -12.10 10.35 -12.18
CA ASP A 123 -10.88 9.63 -12.55
C ASP A 123 -10.64 8.37 -11.72
N PHE A 124 -11.39 8.20 -10.63
CA PHE A 124 -11.24 7.08 -9.70
C PHE A 124 -12.53 6.25 -9.57
N GLU A 125 -13.35 6.26 -10.61
CA GLU A 125 -14.56 5.44 -10.63
C GLU A 125 -14.22 3.96 -10.42
N GLY A 126 -14.93 3.31 -9.50
CA GLY A 126 -14.72 1.91 -9.17
C GLY A 126 -13.61 1.66 -8.14
N TYR A 127 -12.98 2.71 -7.63
CA TYR A 127 -11.93 2.63 -6.61
C TYR A 127 -12.33 3.40 -5.36
N VAL A 128 -11.76 2.96 -4.23
CA VAL A 128 -11.73 3.74 -2.99
C VAL A 128 -10.28 4.04 -2.64
N LYS A 129 -10.06 5.16 -1.96
CA LYS A 129 -8.75 5.52 -1.44
C LYS A 129 -8.61 4.97 -0.02
N PHE A 130 -7.47 4.36 0.26
CA PHE A 130 -7.08 4.08 1.64
C PHE A 130 -5.90 4.96 2.00
N TYR A 131 -5.90 5.47 3.23
CA TYR A 131 -4.91 6.44 3.66
C TYR A 131 -4.65 6.33 5.15
N MET A 132 -3.39 6.53 5.54
CA MET A 132 -2.98 6.61 6.92
C MET A 132 -2.26 7.94 7.14
N ASN A 133 -2.75 8.73 8.09
CA ASN A 133 -2.10 9.97 8.48
C ASN A 133 -1.01 9.65 9.51
N ALA A 134 0.24 9.66 9.08
CA ALA A 134 1.36 9.29 9.92
C ALA A 134 1.81 10.45 10.82
N SER A 135 1.73 11.68 10.34
CA SER A 135 2.12 12.86 11.13
C SER A 135 1.21 13.08 12.34
N TYR A 136 -0.03 12.63 12.27
CA TYR A 136 -0.98 12.72 13.37
C TYR A 136 -0.52 11.96 14.62
N THR A 137 0.28 10.94 14.47
CA THR A 137 0.76 10.16 15.61
C THR A 137 1.89 10.86 16.37
N ALA A 138 2.62 11.78 15.75
CA ALA A 138 3.73 12.50 16.36
C ALA A 138 3.31 13.39 17.55
N PRO A 139 2.17 14.13 17.50
CA PRO A 139 1.77 14.98 18.63
C PRO A 139 1.50 14.24 19.94
N LYS A 140 1.19 12.97 19.88
CA LYS A 140 0.95 12.15 21.09
C LYS A 140 2.19 12.04 21.96
N THR A 141 3.35 12.03 21.35
CA THR A 141 4.62 12.02 22.04
C THR A 141 4.87 13.33 22.76
N GLN A 142 4.42 14.43 22.20
CA GLN A 142 4.53 15.75 22.83
C GLN A 142 3.69 15.83 24.11
N GLY A 143 2.51 15.24 24.08
CA GLY A 143 1.68 15.15 25.27
C GLY A 143 2.39 14.43 26.40
N GLY A 144 3.13 13.38 26.10
CA GLY A 144 3.92 12.65 27.07
C GLY A 144 5.13 13.39 27.57
N SER A 145 5.69 14.28 26.77
CA SER A 145 6.89 15.02 27.13
C SER A 145 6.58 16.32 27.90
N ALA A 146 5.37 16.73 27.86
CA ALA A 146 4.94 17.89 28.60
C ALA A 146 4.69 17.56 30.06
#